data_888591c123ef2f361524ea7f8305a726
#
_entry.id   888591c123ef2f361524ea7f8305a726
#
_cell.length_a   1.000
_cell.length_b   1.000
_cell.length_c   1.000
_cell.angle_alpha   90.00
_cell.angle_beta   90.00
_cell.angle_gamma   90.00
#
_symmetry.space_group_name_H-M   'P 1'
#
loop_
_entity.id
_entity.type
_entity.pdbx_description
1 polymer ?
#
loop_
_entity_poly.entity_id
_entity_poly.type
_entity_poly.pdbx_seq_one_letter_code
_entity_poly.pdbx_strand_id
1 'polypeptide(L)'
;MVQYLIRLDDLCPTNNLKKWERFFHLFDLYDIKPIIAVIPDNQDPKLNACGEFNPYYWPMVRHLQKKDYVIGMHGFEHRYQINNSGLFKVNNRSEFAGLPLYIQEQKVKAAVAIFKREGVKTPLFIAPAHTFDRNTLKALDKHSDVLIISDGLLRSPYIRFGFGWIPVQLSEAVAKNKDTWTFNYHPETCTDEAFERLEKFIAENHQHFVQLSTLSFKDYTFKDYIDEYYQVYLRLLKTTVKDYLNRFRSFKLVR
;
A
#
# COMPACT_ATOMS: atom_id res chain seq x y z
N MET A 1 15.72 -18.16 -2.90
CA MET A 1 14.42 -18.59 -2.30
C MET A 1 13.38 -17.53 -2.60
N VAL A 2 12.10 -17.89 -2.63
CA VAL A 2 10.98 -16.95 -2.69
C VAL A 2 10.72 -16.36 -1.31
N GLN A 3 10.32 -15.08 -1.25
CA GLN A 3 9.89 -14.40 -0.03
C GLN A 3 8.54 -13.73 -0.28
N TYR A 4 7.63 -13.84 0.68
CA TYR A 4 6.33 -13.19 0.63
C TYR A 4 6.18 -12.16 1.74
N LEU A 5 5.55 -11.05 1.40
CA LEU A 5 5.05 -10.04 2.32
C LEU A 5 3.55 -9.87 2.07
N ILE A 6 2.83 -9.45 3.08
CA ILE A 6 1.43 -9.09 2.95
C ILE A 6 1.19 -7.69 3.51
N ARG A 7 0.38 -6.92 2.80
CA ARG A 7 0.00 -5.56 3.17
C ARG A 7 -1.53 -5.45 3.15
N LEU A 8 -2.08 -4.87 4.19
CA LEU A 8 -3.50 -4.48 4.24
C LEU A 8 -3.60 -2.97 4.15
N ASP A 9 -4.37 -2.48 3.17
CA ASP A 9 -4.57 -1.06 2.95
C ASP A 9 -5.89 -0.56 3.53
N ASP A 10 -5.96 0.76 3.76
CA ASP A 10 -7.14 1.54 4.13
C ASP A 10 -7.61 1.37 5.58
N LEU A 11 -6.73 1.02 6.54
CA LEU A 11 -7.15 0.99 7.96
C LEU A 11 -7.48 2.40 8.47
N CYS A 12 -8.73 2.62 8.86
CA CYS A 12 -9.26 3.88 9.39
C CYS A 12 -10.33 3.66 10.48
N PRO A 13 -10.74 4.71 11.22
CA PRO A 13 -11.67 4.55 12.35
C PRO A 13 -13.07 4.03 11.99
N THR A 14 -13.47 4.11 10.74
CA THR A 14 -14.81 3.76 10.26
C THR A 14 -14.86 2.43 9.50
N ASN A 15 -13.82 1.61 9.59
CA ASN A 15 -13.80 0.30 8.95
C ASN A 15 -14.79 -0.69 9.59
N ASN A 16 -15.25 -1.64 8.78
CA ASN A 16 -15.97 -2.81 9.29
C ASN A 16 -14.98 -3.76 9.98
N LEU A 17 -14.86 -3.66 11.30
CA LEU A 17 -13.88 -4.42 12.08
C LEU A 17 -13.95 -5.93 11.88
N LYS A 18 -15.15 -6.51 11.69
CA LYS A 18 -15.30 -7.96 11.46
C LYS A 18 -14.52 -8.43 10.22
N LYS A 19 -14.45 -7.58 9.18
CA LYS A 19 -13.67 -7.88 7.98
C LYS A 19 -12.16 -7.84 8.25
N TRP A 20 -11.70 -6.95 9.11
CA TRP A 20 -10.29 -6.83 9.47
C TRP A 20 -9.85 -7.92 10.45
N GLU A 21 -10.68 -8.23 11.44
CA GLU A 21 -10.40 -9.25 12.45
C GLU A 21 -10.14 -10.64 11.84
N ARG A 22 -10.84 -11.00 10.76
CA ARG A 22 -10.58 -12.27 10.07
C ARG A 22 -9.18 -12.34 9.48
N PHE A 23 -8.65 -11.23 8.95
CA PHE A 23 -7.26 -11.16 8.48
C PHE A 23 -6.28 -11.23 9.64
N PHE A 24 -6.52 -10.48 10.71
CA PHE A 24 -5.66 -10.51 11.89
C PHE A 24 -5.60 -11.91 12.50
N HIS A 25 -6.74 -12.58 12.62
CA HIS A 25 -6.81 -13.95 13.12
C HIS A 25 -6.00 -14.92 12.24
N LEU A 26 -6.14 -14.82 10.92
CA LEU A 26 -5.40 -15.66 9.98
C LEU A 26 -3.89 -15.43 10.12
N PHE A 27 -3.45 -14.17 10.23
CA PHE A 27 -2.02 -13.88 10.37
C PHE A 27 -1.45 -14.29 11.72
N ASP A 28 -2.21 -14.14 12.80
CA ASP A 28 -1.82 -14.61 14.11
C ASP A 28 -1.67 -16.14 14.16
N LEU A 29 -2.56 -16.87 13.48
CA LEU A 29 -2.53 -18.34 13.42
C LEU A 29 -1.23 -18.88 12.80
N TYR A 30 -0.66 -18.16 11.83
CA TYR A 30 0.56 -18.55 11.11
C TYR A 30 1.79 -17.70 11.46
N ASP A 31 1.71 -16.89 12.53
CA ASP A 31 2.76 -15.94 12.97
C ASP A 31 3.27 -15.00 11.86
N ILE A 32 2.39 -14.61 10.94
CA ILE A 32 2.70 -13.66 9.88
C ILE A 32 2.60 -12.24 10.43
N LYS A 33 3.61 -11.40 10.15
CA LYS A 33 3.65 -9.99 10.56
C LYS A 33 3.38 -9.09 9.36
N PRO A 34 2.11 -8.69 9.13
CA PRO A 34 1.74 -7.87 7.98
C PRO A 34 2.20 -6.42 8.10
N ILE A 35 2.20 -5.75 6.96
CA ILE A 35 2.24 -4.29 6.88
C ILE A 35 0.80 -3.78 6.89
N ILE A 36 0.49 -2.84 7.76
CA ILE A 36 -0.84 -2.22 7.87
C ILE A 36 -0.74 -0.75 7.46
N ALA A 37 -1.42 -0.40 6.38
CA ALA A 37 -1.51 0.97 5.89
C ALA A 37 -2.60 1.71 6.68
N VAL A 38 -2.18 2.62 7.57
CA VAL A 38 -3.03 3.36 8.50
C VAL A 38 -3.23 4.78 8.00
N ILE A 39 -4.50 5.19 7.85
CA ILE A 39 -4.87 6.56 7.49
C ILE A 39 -4.98 7.37 8.78
N PRO A 40 -4.16 8.43 8.95
CA PRO A 40 -4.15 9.18 10.20
C PRO A 40 -5.38 10.09 10.40
N ASP A 41 -5.94 10.67 9.34
CA ASP A 41 -7.13 11.55 9.38
C ASP A 41 -8.04 11.27 8.17
N ASN A 42 -8.76 10.15 8.21
CA ASN A 42 -9.55 9.71 7.06
C ASN A 42 -10.67 10.70 6.67
N GLN A 43 -10.61 11.23 5.45
CA GLN A 43 -11.59 12.10 4.84
C GLN A 43 -12.19 11.48 3.54
N ASP A 44 -11.94 10.19 3.26
CA ASP A 44 -12.54 9.50 2.12
C ASP A 44 -14.00 9.15 2.44
N PRO A 45 -14.98 9.71 1.70
CA PRO A 45 -16.39 9.42 1.95
C PRO A 45 -16.76 7.95 1.81
N LYS A 46 -16.03 7.19 0.98
CA LYS A 46 -16.29 5.77 0.78
C LYS A 46 -15.88 4.96 2.01
N LEU A 47 -14.72 5.27 2.57
CA LEU A 47 -14.25 4.61 3.78
C LEU A 47 -15.06 5.04 5.00
N ASN A 48 -15.48 6.30 5.05
CA ASN A 48 -16.37 6.81 6.11
C ASN A 48 -17.76 6.16 6.11
N ALA A 49 -18.18 5.56 5.00
CA ALA A 49 -19.44 4.84 4.87
C ALA A 49 -19.33 3.33 5.15
N CYS A 50 -18.15 2.79 5.48
CA CYS A 50 -17.96 1.35 5.68
C CYS A 50 -18.50 0.84 7.01
N GLY A 51 -18.51 1.69 8.06
CA GLY A 51 -18.97 1.32 9.39
C GLY A 51 -19.09 2.52 10.32
N GLU A 52 -19.37 2.23 11.59
CA GLU A 52 -19.43 3.23 12.63
C GLU A 52 -18.04 3.64 13.11
N PHE A 53 -17.92 4.86 13.65
CA PHE A 53 -16.66 5.35 14.21
C PHE A 53 -16.25 4.51 15.42
N ASN A 54 -15.04 3.94 15.36
CA ASN A 54 -14.45 3.18 16.45
C ASN A 54 -13.64 4.07 17.40
N PRO A 55 -14.11 4.34 18.64
CA PRO A 55 -13.35 5.14 19.60
C PRO A 55 -12.07 4.45 20.09
N TYR A 56 -11.95 3.15 19.90
CA TYR A 56 -10.77 2.35 20.26
C TYR A 56 -9.79 2.15 19.09
N TYR A 57 -9.94 2.90 18.02
CA TYR A 57 -9.10 2.78 16.83
C TYR A 57 -7.60 2.90 17.16
N TRP A 58 -7.17 3.97 17.78
CA TRP A 58 -5.76 4.16 18.11
C TRP A 58 -5.22 3.17 19.15
N PRO A 59 -5.95 2.83 20.24
CA PRO A 59 -5.60 1.67 21.07
C PRO A 59 -5.39 0.38 20.27
N MET A 60 -6.25 0.07 19.29
CA MET A 60 -6.12 -1.08 18.42
C MET A 60 -4.84 -0.99 17.56
N VAL A 61 -4.57 0.13 16.90
CA VAL A 61 -3.35 0.35 16.11
C VAL A 61 -2.09 0.14 16.97
N ARG A 62 -2.05 0.68 18.19
CA ARG A 62 -0.95 0.43 19.14
C ARG A 62 -0.83 -1.05 19.52
N HIS A 63 -1.94 -1.74 19.68
CA HIS A 63 -1.95 -3.18 19.98
C HIS A 63 -1.36 -3.98 18.80
N LEU A 64 -1.76 -3.69 17.56
CA LEU A 64 -1.17 -4.32 16.36
C LEU A 64 0.35 -4.08 16.29
N GLN A 65 0.80 -2.85 16.56
CA GLN A 65 2.24 -2.56 16.60
C GLN A 65 3.00 -3.34 17.68
N LYS A 66 2.39 -3.56 18.86
CA LYS A 66 2.97 -4.40 19.94
C LYS A 66 3.05 -5.88 19.57
N LYS A 67 2.26 -6.33 18.58
CA LYS A 67 2.32 -7.67 17.99
C LYS A 67 3.31 -7.77 16.83
N ASP A 68 4.20 -6.79 16.70
CA ASP A 68 5.18 -6.66 15.62
C ASP A 68 4.59 -6.48 14.21
N TYR A 69 3.30 -6.08 14.11
CA TYR A 69 2.75 -5.64 12.85
C TYR A 69 3.38 -4.30 12.47
N VAL A 70 3.78 -4.15 11.23
CA VAL A 70 4.44 -2.92 10.78
C VAL A 70 3.39 -1.90 10.37
N ILE A 71 3.32 -0.79 11.10
CA ILE A 71 2.39 0.29 10.77
C ILE A 71 3.04 1.24 9.77
N GLY A 72 2.37 1.41 8.62
CA GLY A 72 2.76 2.35 7.58
C GLY A 72 1.82 3.55 7.51
N MET A 73 2.35 4.74 7.29
CA MET A 73 1.58 5.96 7.06
C MET A 73 0.93 5.90 5.67
N HIS A 74 -0.39 5.78 5.62
CA HIS A 74 -1.17 5.74 4.37
C HIS A 74 -1.66 7.12 3.97
N GLY A 75 -0.75 7.92 3.43
CA GLY A 75 -1.04 9.32 3.12
C GLY A 75 -1.37 10.15 4.37
N PHE A 76 -2.31 11.06 4.24
CA PHE A 76 -2.81 11.90 5.33
C PHE A 76 -4.33 11.75 5.49
N GLU A 77 -5.11 12.19 4.47
CA GLU A 77 -6.59 12.22 4.51
C GLU A 77 -7.22 11.13 3.65
N HIS A 78 -6.45 10.43 2.83
CA HIS A 78 -6.93 9.54 1.77
C HIS A 78 -7.87 10.23 0.78
N ARG A 79 -7.70 11.53 0.59
CA ARG A 79 -8.55 12.39 -0.26
C ARG A 79 -7.83 12.75 -1.56
N TYR A 80 -8.39 12.30 -2.67
CA TYR A 80 -7.82 12.56 -4.00
C TYR A 80 -8.26 13.94 -4.49
N GLN A 81 -7.30 14.85 -4.69
CA GLN A 81 -7.55 16.25 -5.04
C GLN A 81 -7.10 16.60 -6.46
N ILE A 82 -6.22 15.80 -7.04
CA ILE A 82 -5.60 16.07 -8.34
C ILE A 82 -5.60 14.80 -9.20
N ASN A 83 -5.77 15.01 -10.51
CA ASN A 83 -5.53 13.97 -11.52
C ASN A 83 -4.04 13.97 -11.88
N ASN A 84 -3.26 13.16 -11.18
CA ASN A 84 -1.84 12.96 -11.44
C ASN A 84 -1.45 11.52 -11.15
N SER A 85 -0.75 10.91 -12.09
CA SER A 85 -0.36 9.50 -12.00
C SER A 85 0.94 9.25 -11.23
N GLY A 86 1.61 10.29 -10.76
CA GLY A 86 2.87 10.16 -10.02
C GLY A 86 3.99 9.46 -10.79
N LEU A 87 4.87 8.79 -10.04
CA LEU A 87 6.07 8.14 -10.59
C LEU A 87 5.75 6.88 -11.40
N PHE A 88 4.83 6.03 -10.93
CA PHE A 88 4.63 4.69 -11.49
C PHE A 88 3.45 4.55 -12.46
N LYS A 89 2.69 5.61 -12.66
CA LYS A 89 1.56 5.63 -13.61
C LYS A 89 0.51 4.52 -13.37
N VAL A 90 0.31 4.14 -12.11
CA VAL A 90 -0.64 3.08 -11.73
C VAL A 90 -2.08 3.57 -11.80
N ASN A 91 -2.35 4.73 -11.23
CA ASN A 91 -3.66 5.39 -11.19
C ASN A 91 -3.53 6.84 -11.67
N ASN A 92 -4.65 7.48 -11.96
CA ASN A 92 -4.69 8.89 -12.38
C ASN A 92 -5.47 9.76 -11.38
N ARG A 93 -5.28 9.51 -10.10
CA ARG A 93 -5.84 10.32 -9.00
C ARG A 93 -4.83 10.32 -7.86
N SER A 94 -4.62 11.46 -7.23
CA SER A 94 -3.60 11.57 -6.19
C SER A 94 -4.03 12.45 -5.02
N GLU A 95 -3.56 12.07 -3.86
CA GLU A 95 -3.56 12.90 -2.67
C GLU A 95 -2.33 13.80 -2.62
N PHE A 96 -1.20 13.41 -3.23
CA PHE A 96 0.10 14.07 -3.14
C PHE A 96 0.65 14.53 -4.49
N ALA A 97 0.80 13.59 -5.45
CA ALA A 97 1.49 13.87 -6.70
C ALA A 97 0.86 15.02 -7.47
N GLY A 98 1.70 15.97 -7.91
CA GLY A 98 1.27 17.16 -8.64
C GLY A 98 0.91 18.34 -7.75
N LEU A 99 0.82 18.20 -6.42
CA LEU A 99 0.71 19.33 -5.50
C LEU A 99 2.05 20.06 -5.35
N PRO A 100 2.03 21.38 -5.09
CA PRO A 100 3.23 22.12 -4.70
C PRO A 100 3.92 21.49 -3.47
N LEU A 101 5.26 21.56 -3.43
CA LEU A 101 6.04 20.94 -2.35
C LEU A 101 5.55 21.37 -0.95
N TYR A 102 5.30 22.66 -0.75
CA TYR A 102 4.87 23.19 0.55
C TYR A 102 3.54 22.59 1.05
N ILE A 103 2.60 22.28 0.13
CA ILE A 103 1.34 21.60 0.48
C ILE A 103 1.61 20.15 0.89
N GLN A 104 2.47 19.46 0.14
CA GLN A 104 2.85 18.08 0.49
C GLN A 104 3.60 18.04 1.84
N GLU A 105 4.47 19.00 2.12
CA GLU A 105 5.13 19.16 3.43
C GLU A 105 4.12 19.36 4.57
N GLN A 106 3.08 20.19 4.37
CA GLN A 106 2.02 20.39 5.37
C GLN A 106 1.26 19.09 5.65
N LYS A 107 0.89 18.33 4.61
CA LYS A 107 0.21 17.04 4.76
C LYS A 107 1.07 16.02 5.53
N VAL A 108 2.34 15.90 5.18
CA VAL A 108 3.27 15.00 5.89
C VAL A 108 3.42 15.41 7.35
N LYS A 109 3.63 16.70 7.64
CA LYS A 109 3.71 17.21 9.03
C LYS A 109 2.46 16.89 9.84
N ALA A 110 1.28 17.10 9.25
CA ALA A 110 0.01 16.83 9.93
C ALA A 110 -0.15 15.32 10.23
N ALA A 111 0.13 14.46 9.25
CA ALA A 111 0.11 13.01 9.44
C ALA A 111 1.08 12.56 10.54
N VAL A 112 2.34 13.01 10.50
CA VAL A 112 3.36 12.69 11.49
C VAL A 112 2.95 13.18 12.88
N ALA A 113 2.38 14.39 13.01
CA ALA A 113 1.92 14.92 14.28
C ALA A 113 0.83 14.04 14.93
N ILE A 114 -0.09 13.48 14.12
CA ILE A 114 -1.11 12.55 14.61
C ILE A 114 -0.46 11.25 15.10
N PHE A 115 0.37 10.59 14.30
CA PHE A 115 1.04 9.35 14.71
C PHE A 115 1.88 9.54 15.98
N LYS A 116 2.60 10.66 16.07
CA LYS A 116 3.39 11.01 17.27
C LYS A 116 2.52 11.22 18.49
N ARG A 117 1.41 11.96 18.37
CA ARG A 117 0.42 12.16 19.44
C ARG A 117 -0.15 10.82 19.92
N GLU A 118 -0.42 9.91 18.98
CA GLU A 118 -1.00 8.61 19.28
C GLU A 118 0.04 7.57 19.72
N GLY A 119 1.33 7.92 19.76
CA GLY A 119 2.41 7.01 20.19
C GLY A 119 2.64 5.84 19.24
N VAL A 120 2.38 6.03 17.94
CA VAL A 120 2.54 5.02 16.88
C VAL A 120 3.75 5.37 16.03
N LYS A 121 4.65 4.40 15.84
CA LYS A 121 5.81 4.53 14.93
C LYS A 121 5.42 4.11 13.52
N THR A 122 5.82 4.90 12.52
CA THR A 122 5.52 4.65 11.12
C THR A 122 6.80 4.74 10.26
N PRO A 123 7.63 3.68 10.24
CA PRO A 123 8.85 3.66 9.44
C PRO A 123 8.60 3.54 7.95
N LEU A 124 7.36 3.35 7.55
CA LEU A 124 6.91 3.12 6.18
C LEU A 124 5.97 4.23 5.72
N PHE A 125 6.10 4.64 4.45
CA PHE A 125 5.07 5.39 3.72
C PHE A 125 4.42 4.53 2.64
N ILE A 126 3.11 4.65 2.52
CA ILE A 126 2.27 3.98 1.55
C ILE A 126 1.41 5.05 0.88
N ALA A 127 1.63 5.27 -0.41
CA ALA A 127 0.88 6.29 -1.12
C ALA A 127 -0.55 5.82 -1.45
N PRO A 128 -1.60 6.58 -1.08
CA PRO A 128 -2.95 6.32 -1.56
C PRO A 128 -2.99 6.25 -3.08
N ALA A 129 -3.69 5.26 -3.62
CA ALA A 129 -3.76 4.96 -5.05
C ALA A 129 -2.40 4.75 -5.76
N HIS A 130 -1.31 4.48 -5.04
CA HIS A 130 0.04 4.34 -5.58
C HIS A 130 0.53 5.60 -6.34
N THR A 131 0.08 6.79 -5.92
CA THR A 131 0.36 8.04 -6.61
C THR A 131 1.08 9.03 -5.73
N PHE A 132 2.36 9.23 -6.01
CA PHE A 132 3.24 10.18 -5.35
C PHE A 132 4.35 10.62 -6.32
N ASP A 133 5.07 11.68 -5.99
CA ASP A 133 6.11 12.24 -6.84
C ASP A 133 7.40 12.56 -6.05
N ARG A 134 8.36 13.19 -6.69
CA ARG A 134 9.62 13.55 -6.03
C ARG A 134 9.44 14.58 -4.91
N ASN A 135 8.42 15.42 -4.98
CA ASN A 135 8.12 16.37 -3.91
C ASN A 135 7.59 15.63 -2.68
N THR A 136 6.80 14.57 -2.87
CA THR A 136 6.38 13.68 -1.77
C THR A 136 7.58 13.09 -1.05
N LEU A 137 8.56 12.56 -1.80
CA LEU A 137 9.78 12.00 -1.20
C LEU A 137 10.59 13.06 -0.44
N LYS A 138 10.73 14.29 -0.98
CA LYS A 138 11.38 15.40 -0.28
C LYS A 138 10.64 15.80 1.00
N ALA A 139 9.31 15.82 0.97
CA ALA A 139 8.50 16.14 2.14
C ALA A 139 8.66 15.08 3.24
N LEU A 140 8.68 13.79 2.88
CA LEU A 140 8.92 12.68 3.80
C LEU A 140 10.31 12.74 4.41
N ASP A 141 11.36 12.88 3.61
CA ASP A 141 12.75 12.99 4.05
C ASP A 141 12.96 14.12 5.07
N LYS A 142 12.31 15.26 4.83
CA LYS A 142 12.47 16.46 5.67
C LYS A 142 11.64 16.44 6.96
N HIS A 143 10.48 15.78 6.96
CA HIS A 143 9.47 15.96 8.02
C HIS A 143 8.99 14.68 8.68
N SER A 144 9.58 13.52 8.38
CA SER A 144 9.18 12.25 8.97
C SER A 144 10.38 11.34 9.28
N ASP A 145 10.12 10.29 10.07
CA ASP A 145 11.07 9.21 10.32
C ASP A 145 10.86 8.02 9.37
N VAL A 146 10.23 8.26 8.22
CA VAL A 146 10.01 7.25 7.18
C VAL A 146 11.35 6.86 6.55
N LEU A 147 11.63 5.58 6.57
CA LEU A 147 12.84 4.99 5.98
C LEU A 147 12.52 4.16 4.72
N ILE A 148 11.28 3.74 4.58
CA ILE A 148 10.87 2.77 3.55
C ILE A 148 9.61 3.28 2.82
N ILE A 149 9.62 3.13 1.49
CA ILE A 149 8.46 3.33 0.64
C ILE A 149 7.92 1.94 0.25
N SER A 150 6.69 1.63 0.66
CA SER A 150 6.03 0.38 0.24
C SER A 150 5.25 0.63 -1.04
N ASP A 151 5.98 0.65 -2.13
CA ASP A 151 5.49 0.78 -3.50
C ASP A 151 6.60 0.40 -4.50
N GLY A 152 6.28 0.32 -5.78
CA GLY A 152 7.24 0.04 -6.83
C GLY A 152 6.89 -1.19 -7.65
N LEU A 153 7.63 -1.38 -8.76
CA LEU A 153 7.32 -2.37 -9.79
C LEU A 153 8.36 -3.48 -9.91
N LEU A 154 9.50 -3.37 -9.22
CA LEU A 154 10.56 -4.37 -9.27
C LEU A 154 10.16 -5.65 -8.51
N ARG A 155 11.04 -6.65 -8.55
CA ARG A 155 10.79 -7.98 -7.94
C ARG A 155 11.58 -8.23 -6.66
N SER A 156 12.33 -7.24 -6.19
CA SER A 156 13.11 -7.35 -4.96
C SER A 156 13.21 -5.98 -4.31
N PRO A 157 13.37 -5.90 -2.98
CA PRO A 157 13.59 -4.64 -2.30
C PRO A 157 14.87 -3.95 -2.80
N TYR A 158 14.86 -2.61 -2.85
CA TYR A 158 15.99 -1.81 -3.36
C TYR A 158 16.11 -0.48 -2.62
N ILE A 159 17.27 0.19 -2.75
CA ILE A 159 17.53 1.52 -2.23
C ILE A 159 17.49 2.53 -3.37
N ARG A 160 16.68 3.58 -3.25
CA ARG A 160 16.58 4.66 -4.22
C ARG A 160 16.11 5.95 -3.55
N PHE A 161 16.66 7.08 -3.95
CA PHE A 161 16.31 8.41 -3.42
C PHE A 161 16.42 8.55 -1.90
N GLY A 162 17.38 7.84 -1.28
CA GLY A 162 17.56 7.85 0.18
C GLY A 162 16.63 6.92 0.96
N PHE A 163 15.70 6.22 0.30
CA PHE A 163 14.74 5.30 0.94
C PHE A 163 15.00 3.86 0.53
N GLY A 164 14.69 2.92 1.42
CA GLY A 164 14.41 1.55 1.05
C GLY A 164 13.06 1.45 0.34
N TRP A 165 12.95 0.58 -0.65
CA TRP A 165 11.72 0.37 -1.41
C TRP A 165 11.30 -1.08 -1.33
N ILE A 166 10.03 -1.31 -1.01
CA ILE A 166 9.39 -2.63 -1.05
C ILE A 166 8.35 -2.60 -2.14
N PRO A 167 8.63 -3.24 -3.29
CA PRO A 167 7.67 -3.27 -4.39
C PRO A 167 6.36 -3.95 -3.99
N VAL A 168 5.25 -3.49 -4.56
CA VAL A 168 3.91 -4.04 -4.35
C VAL A 168 3.34 -4.43 -5.71
N GLN A 169 3.32 -5.73 -5.98
CA GLN A 169 3.13 -6.21 -7.33
C GLN A 169 1.77 -6.88 -7.56
N LEU A 170 1.18 -7.45 -6.52
CA LEU A 170 0.04 -8.36 -6.65
C LEU A 170 -1.09 -7.98 -5.71
N SER A 171 -2.31 -8.03 -6.23
CA SER A 171 -3.56 -7.82 -5.46
C SER A 171 -4.14 -9.13 -4.89
N GLU A 172 -3.56 -10.28 -5.27
CA GLU A 172 -3.95 -11.59 -4.76
C GLU A 172 -2.71 -12.46 -4.58
N ALA A 173 -2.77 -13.38 -3.61
CA ALA A 173 -1.70 -14.32 -3.34
C ALA A 173 -1.60 -15.38 -4.45
N VAL A 174 -0.41 -15.49 -5.05
CA VAL A 174 -0.10 -16.43 -6.13
C VAL A 174 1.30 -16.98 -5.92
N ALA A 175 1.47 -18.28 -6.03
CA ALA A 175 2.77 -18.95 -5.89
C ALA A 175 3.80 -18.45 -6.90
N LYS A 176 5.01 -18.21 -6.40
CA LYS A 176 6.18 -17.76 -7.16
C LYS A 176 7.38 -18.65 -6.83
N ASN A 177 8.34 -18.69 -7.75
CA ASN A 177 9.51 -19.57 -7.59
C ASN A 177 10.71 -18.87 -6.97
N LYS A 178 10.78 -17.53 -7.07
CA LYS A 178 11.90 -16.69 -6.60
C LYS A 178 11.47 -15.26 -6.36
N ASP A 179 12.39 -14.43 -5.90
CA ASP A 179 12.22 -13.00 -5.65
C ASP A 179 11.33 -12.70 -4.42
N THR A 180 11.11 -11.41 -4.13
CA THR A 180 10.27 -10.94 -3.04
C THR A 180 8.96 -10.37 -3.59
N TRP A 181 7.84 -10.86 -3.10
CA TRP A 181 6.52 -10.49 -3.58
C TRP A 181 5.65 -9.97 -2.45
N THR A 182 5.05 -8.82 -2.66
CA THR A 182 4.08 -8.24 -1.73
C THR A 182 2.67 -8.39 -2.29
N PHE A 183 1.81 -9.04 -1.51
CA PHE A 183 0.38 -9.14 -1.77
C PHE A 183 -0.33 -7.99 -1.06
N ASN A 184 -1.13 -7.23 -1.80
CA ASN A 184 -1.88 -6.10 -1.27
C ASN A 184 -3.37 -6.42 -1.22
N TYR A 185 -3.95 -6.42 -0.02
CA TYR A 185 -5.38 -6.63 0.20
C TYR A 185 -6.03 -5.39 0.79
N HIS A 186 -7.31 -5.20 0.43
CA HIS A 186 -8.18 -4.19 1.01
C HIS A 186 -9.32 -4.93 1.72
N PRO A 187 -9.30 -5.12 3.04
CA PRO A 187 -10.29 -5.91 3.77
C PRO A 187 -11.74 -5.48 3.51
N GLU A 188 -11.99 -4.17 3.34
CA GLU A 188 -13.34 -3.65 3.08
C GLU A 188 -13.96 -4.19 1.78
N THR A 189 -13.17 -4.42 0.75
CA THR A 189 -13.62 -4.85 -0.57
C THR A 189 -13.24 -6.28 -0.90
N CYS A 190 -12.53 -6.99 -0.02
CA CYS A 190 -12.16 -8.37 -0.20
C CYS A 190 -13.41 -9.26 -0.15
N THR A 191 -13.65 -10.04 -1.21
CA THR A 191 -14.74 -11.03 -1.22
C THR A 191 -14.38 -12.25 -0.40
N ASP A 192 -15.40 -13.03 0.00
CA ASP A 192 -15.17 -14.26 0.77
C ASP A 192 -14.33 -15.26 -0.02
N GLU A 193 -14.57 -15.42 -1.31
CA GLU A 193 -13.79 -16.31 -2.17
C GLU A 193 -12.33 -15.86 -2.31
N ALA A 194 -12.06 -14.55 -2.34
CA ALA A 194 -10.70 -14.02 -2.36
C ALA A 194 -9.98 -14.26 -1.04
N PHE A 195 -10.70 -14.16 0.07
CA PHE A 195 -10.17 -14.48 1.39
C PHE A 195 -9.89 -15.97 1.56
N GLU A 196 -10.81 -16.85 1.15
CA GLU A 196 -10.61 -18.32 1.18
C GLU A 196 -9.39 -18.75 0.35
N ARG A 197 -9.18 -18.12 -0.82
CA ARG A 197 -7.95 -18.35 -1.61
C ARG A 197 -6.69 -17.92 -0.85
N LEU A 198 -6.75 -16.81 -0.11
CA LEU A 198 -5.64 -16.35 0.72
C LEU A 198 -5.37 -17.32 1.87
N GLU A 199 -6.41 -17.80 2.59
CA GLU A 199 -6.28 -18.79 3.66
C GLU A 199 -5.58 -20.06 3.17
N LYS A 200 -6.06 -20.61 2.06
CA LYS A 200 -5.44 -21.78 1.44
C LYS A 200 -3.98 -21.52 1.05
N PHE A 201 -3.71 -20.38 0.43
CA PHE A 201 -2.36 -20.03 0.04
C PHE A 201 -1.42 -19.91 1.26
N ILE A 202 -1.86 -19.27 2.33
CA ILE A 202 -1.08 -19.11 3.57
C ILE A 202 -0.85 -20.48 4.22
N ALA A 203 -1.86 -21.33 4.31
CA ALA A 203 -1.72 -22.67 4.86
C ALA A 203 -0.62 -23.49 4.16
N GLU A 204 -0.52 -23.35 2.83
CA GLU A 204 0.46 -24.05 2.00
C GLU A 204 1.85 -23.39 1.96
N ASN A 205 1.95 -22.06 2.26
CA ASN A 205 3.15 -21.26 1.97
C ASN A 205 3.62 -20.37 3.13
N HIS A 206 3.07 -20.51 4.35
CA HIS A 206 3.39 -19.61 5.50
C HIS A 206 4.89 -19.53 5.79
N GLN A 207 5.66 -20.60 5.59
CA GLN A 207 7.11 -20.65 5.79
C GLN A 207 7.90 -19.70 4.87
N HIS A 208 7.29 -19.16 3.82
CA HIS A 208 7.89 -18.21 2.90
C HIS A 208 7.55 -16.74 3.22
N PHE A 209 6.62 -16.51 4.15
CA PHE A 209 6.36 -15.17 4.65
C PHE A 209 7.49 -14.71 5.55
N VAL A 210 7.97 -13.50 5.28
CA VAL A 210 9.13 -12.93 5.99
C VAL A 210 8.74 -11.65 6.71
N GLN A 211 9.48 -11.34 7.77
CA GLN A 211 9.33 -10.06 8.47
C GLN A 211 10.09 -8.96 7.72
N LEU A 212 9.59 -7.73 7.82
CA LEU A 212 10.21 -6.56 7.21
C LEU A 212 11.69 -6.41 7.60
N SER A 213 12.02 -6.67 8.86
CA SER A 213 13.37 -6.55 9.43
C SER A 213 14.39 -7.52 8.83
N THR A 214 13.93 -8.60 8.18
CA THR A 214 14.82 -9.61 7.57
C THR A 214 15.10 -9.36 6.09
N LEU A 215 14.50 -8.33 5.50
CA LEU A 215 14.70 -8.01 4.10
C LEU A 215 16.09 -7.42 3.83
N SER A 216 16.70 -7.87 2.75
CA SER A 216 17.91 -7.26 2.19
C SER A 216 17.55 -6.32 1.04
N PHE A 217 18.07 -5.11 1.09
CA PHE A 217 17.86 -4.10 0.06
C PHE A 217 19.10 -4.03 -0.84
N LYS A 218 18.92 -4.15 -2.13
CA LYS A 218 19.98 -3.98 -3.13
C LYS A 218 20.03 -2.52 -3.62
N ASP A 219 21.17 -2.11 -4.16
CA ASP A 219 21.26 -0.82 -4.85
C ASP A 219 20.41 -0.82 -6.12
N TYR A 220 19.76 0.33 -6.38
CA TYR A 220 19.02 0.54 -7.62
C TYR A 220 19.99 0.81 -8.78
N THR A 221 19.96 -0.05 -9.78
CA THR A 221 20.88 -0.04 -10.91
C THR A 221 20.23 0.55 -12.17
N PHE A 222 21.04 0.81 -13.21
CA PHE A 222 20.55 1.21 -14.53
C PHE A 222 19.65 0.11 -15.16
N LYS A 223 19.94 -1.16 -14.91
CA LYS A 223 19.09 -2.27 -15.33
C LYS A 223 17.71 -2.19 -14.67
N ASP A 224 17.66 -1.92 -13.37
CA ASP A 224 16.39 -1.75 -12.64
C ASP A 224 15.57 -0.57 -13.19
N TYR A 225 16.23 0.52 -13.61
CA TYR A 225 15.57 1.64 -14.29
C TYR A 225 14.91 1.20 -15.62
N ILE A 226 15.60 0.42 -16.43
CA ILE A 226 15.04 -0.11 -17.68
C ILE A 226 13.88 -1.06 -17.41
N ASP A 227 14.03 -1.98 -16.44
CA ASP A 227 12.99 -2.93 -16.06
C ASP A 227 11.73 -2.18 -15.55
N GLU A 228 11.90 -1.18 -14.71
CA GLU A 228 10.80 -0.36 -14.19
C GLU A 228 10.10 0.42 -15.30
N TYR A 229 10.85 1.07 -16.20
CA TYR A 229 10.32 1.77 -17.36
C TYR A 229 9.49 0.83 -18.25
N TYR A 230 10.00 -0.37 -18.52
CA TYR A 230 9.29 -1.39 -19.29
C TYR A 230 7.98 -1.83 -18.60
N GLN A 231 7.99 -2.01 -17.27
CA GLN A 231 6.77 -2.33 -16.52
C GLN A 231 5.72 -1.20 -16.59
N VAL A 232 6.16 0.05 -16.48
CA VAL A 232 5.28 1.22 -16.66
C VAL A 232 4.68 1.23 -18.06
N TYR A 233 5.51 1.02 -19.09
CA TYR A 233 5.06 0.98 -20.49
C TYR A 233 4.02 -0.12 -20.74
N LEU A 234 4.26 -1.33 -20.23
CA LEU A 234 3.31 -2.45 -20.35
C LEU A 234 1.96 -2.14 -19.65
N ARG A 235 1.99 -1.45 -18.51
CA ARG A 235 0.77 -1.04 -17.82
C ARG A 235 -0.02 -0.01 -18.63
N LEU A 236 0.64 0.99 -19.16
CA LEU A 236 0.00 1.98 -20.03
C LEU A 236 -0.64 1.34 -21.25
N LEU A 237 0.02 0.39 -21.91
CA LEU A 237 -0.54 -0.36 -23.03
C LEU A 237 -1.81 -1.13 -22.60
N LYS A 238 -1.76 -1.86 -21.48
CA LYS A 238 -2.92 -2.61 -20.97
C LYS A 238 -4.12 -1.69 -20.67
N THR A 239 -3.86 -0.53 -20.08
CA THR A 239 -4.92 0.47 -19.79
C THR A 239 -5.54 0.99 -21.08
N THR A 240 -4.71 1.38 -22.06
CA THR A 240 -5.18 1.86 -23.37
C THR A 240 -6.02 0.81 -24.11
N VAL A 241 -5.57 -0.45 -24.11
CA VAL A 241 -6.32 -1.56 -24.74
C VAL A 241 -7.65 -1.80 -24.03
N LYS A 242 -7.65 -1.79 -22.69
CA LYS A 242 -8.88 -1.96 -21.88
C LYS A 242 -9.88 -0.83 -22.15
N ASP A 243 -9.41 0.41 -22.21
CA ASP A 243 -10.26 1.58 -22.49
C ASP A 243 -10.83 1.51 -23.91
N TYR A 244 -10.03 1.09 -24.88
CA TYR A 244 -10.47 0.86 -26.24
C TYR A 244 -11.57 -0.21 -26.30
N LEU A 245 -11.36 -1.35 -25.66
CA LEU A 245 -12.34 -2.44 -25.61
C LEU A 245 -13.64 -2.04 -24.90
N ASN A 246 -13.54 -1.26 -23.82
CA ASN A 246 -14.71 -0.76 -23.11
C ASN A 246 -15.53 0.24 -23.97
N ARG A 247 -14.87 1.11 -24.72
CA ARG A 247 -15.55 2.00 -25.69
C ARG A 247 -16.27 1.20 -26.79
N PHE A 248 -15.67 0.12 -27.30
CA PHE A 248 -16.33 -0.75 -28.27
C PHE A 248 -17.55 -1.49 -27.69
N ARG A 249 -17.50 -1.91 -26.43
CA ARG A 249 -18.64 -2.56 -25.76
C ARG A 249 -19.80 -1.58 -25.53
N SER A 250 -19.51 -0.34 -25.16
CA SER A 250 -20.55 0.70 -24.99
C SER A 250 -21.22 1.07 -26.31
N PHE A 251 -20.50 1.04 -27.44
CA PHE A 251 -21.09 1.24 -28.78
C PHE A 251 -22.03 0.12 -29.22
N LYS A 252 -21.83 -1.12 -28.73
CA LYS A 252 -22.70 -2.28 -29.06
C LYS A 252 -23.99 -2.34 -28.22
N LEU A 253 -24.06 -1.63 -27.11
CA LEU A 253 -25.24 -1.59 -26.23
C LEU A 253 -26.24 -0.46 -26.59
N VAL A 254 -25.92 0.37 -27.58
CA VAL A 254 -26.74 1.50 -28.06
C VAL A 254 -27.36 1.21 -29.45
N ARG A 255 -27.28 -0.05 -29.91
CA ARG A 255 -28.00 -0.53 -31.10
C ARG A 255 -29.02 -1.62 -30.70
#